data_09adfe3072d44a3d107517bb02dde903
#
_entry.id   09adfe3072d44a3d107517bb02dde903
#
_cell.length_a   1.000
_cell.length_b   1.000
_cell.length_c   1.000
_cell.angle_alpha   90.00
_cell.angle_beta   90.00
_cell.angle_gamma   90.00
#
_symmetry.space_group_name_H-M   'P 1'
#
loop_
_entity.id
_entity.type
_entity.pdbx_description
1 polymer ?
#
loop_
_entity_poly.entity_id
_entity_poly.type
_entity_poly.pdbx_seq_one_letter_code
_entity_poly.pdbx_strand_id
1 'polypeptide(L)'
;AGPAGKSPFIGDGTGEFEKDYWYFYDDVTNKWVKGDYSSATVYAVQNEGLPSFTLHVKDKTTGTELTSILPTAALISSIEGVNINNGKITTGGTKELKLSYAQCKADFTFGMGDEKKEFKKNDLLITNSGVLNALINPVGPDFTDSKYQIYLMNSQNEANFVISKIEQNKTAKPLTRATEAKVNRGVYDLTVTLKDGLNLENALPADEAYAFCTKDAWNNEIISAYDVKIKPEAVTSATKLVDAAVSTKVGEVQVLDDLAAAATTTPMDLSTVYAYYYKLAADAPEGVTLGTNEAGKQTITSTKGQEAKVEVCYITTNGIPFDGETHEGIDYSSVGGSSAPAKLTVTFKQIETKSLAAQTVVWNKSEKSDIAVSAANIKAIKDAITTAKLASS
;
A
#
# COMPACT_ATOMS: atom_id res chain seq x y z
N ALA A 1 -3.14 -44.92 -6.70
CA ALA A 1 -4.31 -44.35 -6.06
C ALA A 1 -5.14 -45.52 -5.54
N GLY A 2 -5.36 -45.60 -4.21
CA GLY A 2 -6.30 -46.56 -3.64
C GLY A 2 -7.74 -46.21 -4.07
N PRO A 3 -8.67 -47.17 -4.01
CA PRO A 3 -10.08 -46.90 -4.32
C PRO A 3 -10.55 -45.75 -3.45
N ALA A 4 -11.35 -44.84 -4.02
CA ALA A 4 -11.92 -43.73 -3.29
C ALA A 4 -12.73 -44.29 -2.10
N GLY A 5 -12.34 -43.96 -0.87
CA GLY A 5 -13.05 -44.37 0.33
C GLY A 5 -14.49 -43.84 0.29
N LYS A 6 -15.42 -44.62 0.76
CA LYS A 6 -16.81 -44.18 0.86
C LYS A 6 -16.93 -43.14 1.98
N SER A 7 -17.41 -41.94 1.62
CA SER A 7 -17.55 -40.85 2.58
C SER A 7 -18.67 -41.16 3.58
N PRO A 8 -18.48 -40.88 4.86
CA PRO A 8 -19.56 -40.92 5.85
C PRO A 8 -20.74 -40.02 5.45
N PHE A 9 -21.95 -40.42 5.83
CA PHE A 9 -23.15 -39.65 5.55
C PHE A 9 -24.12 -39.68 6.75
N ILE A 10 -25.08 -38.77 6.76
CA ILE A 10 -26.11 -38.73 7.75
C ILE A 10 -27.35 -39.43 7.16
N GLY A 11 -27.93 -40.40 7.90
CA GLY A 11 -29.12 -41.09 7.48
C GLY A 11 -30.31 -40.13 7.35
N ASP A 12 -31.11 -40.31 6.35
CA ASP A 12 -32.32 -39.51 6.03
C ASP A 12 -33.63 -40.13 6.54
N GLY A 13 -33.55 -41.29 7.16
CA GLY A 13 -34.72 -42.03 7.64
C GLY A 13 -35.31 -42.98 6.60
N THR A 14 -34.62 -43.20 5.48
CA THR A 14 -35.06 -44.11 4.42
C THR A 14 -34.33 -45.48 4.51
N GLY A 15 -35.09 -46.58 4.28
CA GLY A 15 -34.54 -47.93 4.32
C GLY A 15 -34.00 -48.32 5.68
N GLU A 16 -32.76 -48.82 5.75
CA GLU A 16 -32.06 -49.21 6.97
C GLU A 16 -31.33 -48.07 7.69
N PHE A 17 -31.35 -46.83 7.12
CA PHE A 17 -30.64 -45.70 7.66
C PHE A 17 -31.54 -44.85 8.55
N GLU A 18 -31.34 -44.94 9.84
CA GLU A 18 -32.07 -44.12 10.80
C GLU A 18 -31.77 -42.63 10.63
N LYS A 19 -32.82 -41.82 10.68
CA LYS A 19 -32.71 -40.38 10.45
C LYS A 19 -31.79 -39.73 11.48
N ASP A 20 -31.00 -38.78 10.98
CA ASP A 20 -30.10 -37.93 11.78
C ASP A 20 -28.93 -38.66 12.46
N TYR A 21 -28.65 -39.94 12.11
CA TYR A 21 -27.46 -40.63 12.57
C TYR A 21 -26.36 -40.68 11.51
N TRP A 22 -25.10 -40.58 11.98
CA TRP A 22 -23.94 -40.79 11.12
C TRP A 22 -23.76 -42.25 10.77
N TYR A 23 -23.41 -42.53 9.52
CA TYR A 23 -23.09 -43.85 9.01
C TYR A 23 -21.66 -43.82 8.44
N PHE A 24 -20.87 -44.81 8.88
CA PHE A 24 -19.49 -45.02 8.45
C PHE A 24 -19.40 -46.33 7.69
N TYR A 25 -18.67 -46.35 6.60
CA TYR A 25 -18.49 -47.59 5.86
C TYR A 25 -17.41 -48.43 6.50
N ASP A 26 -17.73 -49.67 6.85
CA ASP A 26 -16.81 -50.66 7.35
C ASP A 26 -16.29 -51.49 6.17
N ASP A 27 -14.99 -51.33 5.82
CA ASP A 27 -14.35 -52.02 4.69
C ASP A 27 -14.15 -53.52 4.99
N VAL A 28 -14.23 -53.98 6.24
CA VAL A 28 -14.06 -55.36 6.61
C VAL A 28 -15.36 -56.12 6.37
N THR A 29 -16.49 -55.56 6.79
CA THR A 29 -17.80 -56.18 6.65
C THR A 29 -18.50 -55.77 5.36
N ASN A 30 -17.96 -54.81 4.61
CA ASN A 30 -18.58 -54.20 3.42
C ASN A 30 -19.96 -53.63 3.64
N LYS A 31 -20.20 -53.07 4.83
CA LYS A 31 -21.50 -52.51 5.22
C LYS A 31 -21.38 -51.12 5.80
N TRP A 32 -22.47 -50.36 5.72
CA TRP A 32 -22.60 -49.14 6.46
C TRP A 32 -22.95 -49.44 7.93
N VAL A 33 -22.16 -48.91 8.83
CA VAL A 33 -22.36 -49.08 10.28
C VAL A 33 -22.85 -47.76 10.84
N LYS A 34 -23.94 -47.83 11.59
CA LYS A 34 -24.47 -46.70 12.30
C LYS A 34 -23.53 -46.26 13.41
N GLY A 35 -23.18 -44.99 13.42
CA GLY A 35 -22.39 -44.41 14.50
C GLY A 35 -23.22 -44.20 15.79
N ASP A 36 -22.52 -44.06 16.89
CA ASP A 36 -23.13 -43.88 18.22
C ASP A 36 -23.77 -42.51 18.41
N TYR A 37 -23.47 -41.56 17.53
CA TYR A 37 -23.89 -40.15 17.63
C TYR A 37 -24.87 -39.78 16.51
N SER A 38 -25.96 -39.11 16.87
CA SER A 38 -26.84 -38.45 15.88
C SER A 38 -26.27 -37.07 15.48
N SER A 39 -26.71 -36.57 14.33
CA SER A 39 -26.37 -35.21 13.90
C SER A 39 -26.87 -34.14 14.88
N ALA A 40 -27.88 -34.42 15.66
CA ALA A 40 -28.38 -33.55 16.73
C ALA A 40 -27.44 -33.47 17.95
N THR A 41 -26.52 -34.43 18.08
CA THR A 41 -25.53 -34.48 19.17
C THR A 41 -24.16 -34.02 18.77
N VAL A 42 -23.95 -33.79 17.47
CA VAL A 42 -22.70 -33.25 16.91
C VAL A 42 -23.04 -32.02 16.07
N TYR A 43 -22.60 -30.87 16.51
CA TYR A 43 -22.86 -29.62 15.79
C TYR A 43 -21.62 -28.71 15.91
N ALA A 44 -21.49 -27.77 14.98
CA ALA A 44 -20.46 -26.76 15.01
C ALA A 44 -21.08 -25.37 15.08
N VAL A 45 -20.55 -24.52 15.94
CA VAL A 45 -20.96 -23.13 16.09
C VAL A 45 -19.79 -22.24 15.68
N GLN A 46 -20.04 -21.30 14.77
CA GLN A 46 -19.03 -20.31 14.41
C GLN A 46 -18.75 -19.41 15.60
N ASN A 47 -17.48 -19.25 15.96
CA ASN A 47 -17.07 -18.36 17.02
C ASN A 47 -17.11 -16.91 16.52
N GLU A 48 -17.90 -16.07 17.14
CA GLU A 48 -18.06 -14.68 16.74
C GLU A 48 -16.72 -13.95 16.83
N GLY A 49 -16.36 -13.25 15.75
CA GLY A 49 -15.11 -12.51 15.67
C GLY A 49 -13.82 -13.36 15.54
N LEU A 50 -13.91 -14.69 15.47
CA LEU A 50 -12.76 -15.58 15.31
C LEU A 50 -12.90 -16.46 14.05
N PRO A 51 -11.79 -16.76 13.34
CA PRO A 51 -11.82 -17.68 12.20
C PRO A 51 -11.81 -19.13 12.67
N SER A 52 -12.83 -19.52 13.43
CA SER A 52 -12.94 -20.86 14.01
C SER A 52 -14.38 -21.26 14.25
N PHE A 53 -14.60 -22.58 14.30
CA PHE A 53 -15.81 -23.16 14.79
C PHE A 53 -15.53 -23.93 16.09
N THR A 54 -16.42 -23.88 17.03
CA THR A 54 -16.43 -24.83 18.14
C THR A 54 -17.27 -26.05 17.73
N LEU A 55 -16.61 -27.18 17.63
CA LEU A 55 -17.28 -28.46 17.45
C LEU A 55 -17.79 -28.95 18.83
N HIS A 56 -19.06 -29.19 18.91
CA HIS A 56 -19.74 -29.71 20.08
C HIS A 56 -20.11 -31.18 19.83
N VAL A 57 -19.67 -32.05 20.74
CA VAL A 57 -20.00 -33.49 20.70
C VAL A 57 -20.62 -33.84 22.04
N LYS A 58 -21.94 -34.11 22.04
CA LYS A 58 -22.67 -34.46 23.25
C LYS A 58 -22.76 -35.97 23.39
N ASP A 59 -22.23 -36.50 24.47
CA ASP A 59 -22.38 -37.89 24.81
C ASP A 59 -23.86 -38.22 25.11
N LYS A 60 -24.40 -39.21 24.38
CA LYS A 60 -25.82 -39.56 24.45
C LYS A 60 -26.19 -40.22 25.76
N THR A 61 -25.25 -40.88 26.41
CA THR A 61 -25.49 -41.65 27.63
C THR A 61 -25.37 -40.81 28.88
N THR A 62 -24.29 -40.03 28.95
CA THR A 62 -23.98 -39.19 30.11
C THR A 62 -24.52 -37.77 30.01
N GLY A 63 -24.86 -37.31 28.79
CA GLY A 63 -25.24 -35.94 28.51
C GLY A 63 -24.06 -34.96 28.58
N THR A 64 -22.85 -35.45 28.81
CA THR A 64 -21.65 -34.64 28.89
C THR A 64 -21.29 -34.07 27.50
N GLU A 65 -20.96 -32.81 27.41
CA GLU A 65 -20.57 -32.15 26.18
C GLU A 65 -19.08 -31.99 26.14
N LEU A 66 -18.44 -32.51 25.06
CA LEU A 66 -17.07 -32.27 24.71
C LEU A 66 -17.00 -31.20 23.64
N THR A 67 -16.11 -30.26 23.77
CA THR A 67 -15.91 -29.20 22.81
C THR A 67 -14.50 -29.22 22.26
N SER A 68 -14.35 -28.94 20.95
CA SER A 68 -13.06 -28.78 20.31
C SER A 68 -13.11 -27.58 19.36
N ILE A 69 -12.13 -26.71 19.42
CA ILE A 69 -12.03 -25.57 18.51
C ILE A 69 -11.36 -26.01 17.21
N LEU A 70 -12.08 -25.84 16.11
CA LEU A 70 -11.61 -26.13 14.76
C LEU A 70 -11.32 -24.80 14.05
N PRO A 71 -10.07 -24.48 13.75
CA PRO A 71 -9.75 -23.28 12.99
C PRO A 71 -10.26 -23.38 11.55
N THR A 72 -10.84 -22.30 11.02
CA THR A 72 -11.29 -22.19 9.63
C THR A 72 -10.22 -21.56 8.73
N ALA A 73 -9.22 -20.92 9.34
CA ALA A 73 -8.06 -20.37 8.63
C ALA A 73 -6.80 -21.14 9.05
N ALA A 74 -5.84 -21.18 8.15
CA ALA A 74 -4.54 -21.77 8.44
C ALA A 74 -3.83 -20.95 9.52
N LEU A 75 -3.50 -21.60 10.65
CA LEU A 75 -2.62 -21.01 11.66
C LEU A 75 -1.20 -20.94 11.12
N ILE A 76 -0.49 -19.89 11.45
CA ILE A 76 0.94 -19.81 11.15
C ILE A 76 1.66 -20.85 12.02
N SER A 77 2.42 -21.74 11.39
CA SER A 77 3.20 -22.78 12.08
C SER A 77 4.69 -22.49 12.06
N SER A 78 5.16 -21.71 11.09
CA SER A 78 6.54 -21.23 11.03
C SER A 78 6.67 -19.96 10.21
N ILE A 79 7.66 -19.15 10.56
CA ILE A 79 8.15 -18.03 9.76
C ILE A 79 9.67 -18.11 9.70
N GLU A 80 10.22 -17.89 8.52
CA GLU A 80 11.66 -17.89 8.29
C GLU A 80 12.00 -16.79 7.29
N GLY A 81 13.02 -15.98 7.57
CA GLY A 81 13.58 -15.06 6.61
C GLY A 81 14.24 -15.81 5.47
N VAL A 82 14.08 -15.34 4.23
CA VAL A 82 14.69 -15.95 3.04
C VAL A 82 15.36 -14.90 2.17
N ASN A 83 16.38 -15.33 1.43
CA ASN A 83 16.94 -14.52 0.35
C ASN A 83 16.46 -15.07 -1.00
N ILE A 84 16.13 -14.16 -1.94
CA ILE A 84 15.68 -14.52 -3.29
C ILE A 84 16.69 -13.99 -4.30
N ASN A 85 17.36 -14.92 -5.01
CA ASN A 85 18.30 -14.59 -6.07
C ASN A 85 17.84 -15.23 -7.39
N ASN A 86 17.50 -14.43 -8.39
CA ASN A 86 16.97 -14.88 -9.67
C ASN A 86 15.78 -15.85 -9.53
N GLY A 87 14.91 -15.58 -8.55
CA GLY A 87 13.77 -16.41 -8.21
C GLY A 87 14.08 -17.63 -7.34
N LYS A 88 15.35 -17.95 -7.08
CA LYS A 88 15.75 -19.06 -6.20
C LYS A 88 15.69 -18.60 -4.76
N ILE A 89 14.93 -19.34 -3.94
CA ILE A 89 14.84 -19.13 -2.49
C ILE A 89 16.03 -19.80 -1.81
N THR A 90 16.66 -19.09 -0.90
CA THR A 90 17.69 -19.62 -0.02
C THR A 90 17.29 -19.34 1.42
N THR A 91 17.15 -20.42 2.19
CA THR A 91 16.94 -20.38 3.64
C THR A 91 18.32 -20.32 4.34
N GLY A 92 18.35 -19.83 5.56
CA GLY A 92 19.59 -19.64 6.31
C GLY A 92 20.41 -18.42 5.86
N GLY A 93 21.46 -18.11 6.60
CA GLY A 93 22.32 -16.95 6.42
C GLY A 93 21.62 -15.63 6.80
N THR A 94 22.40 -14.57 6.85
CA THR A 94 21.93 -13.23 7.22
C THR A 94 21.02 -12.64 6.13
N LYS A 95 19.92 -12.00 6.54
CA LYS A 95 19.05 -11.18 5.71
C LYS A 95 19.37 -9.72 5.98
N GLU A 96 19.66 -8.96 4.94
CA GLU A 96 20.00 -7.54 5.08
C GLU A 96 18.79 -6.66 4.73
N LEU A 97 18.37 -5.84 5.69
CA LEU A 97 17.43 -4.74 5.44
C LEU A 97 18.23 -3.48 5.13
N LYS A 98 18.22 -3.04 3.87
CA LYS A 98 18.90 -1.82 3.44
C LYS A 98 17.96 -0.64 3.60
N LEU A 99 18.36 0.34 4.40
CA LEU A 99 17.63 1.58 4.62
C LEU A 99 18.53 2.77 4.34
N SER A 100 18.14 3.60 3.39
CA SER A 100 18.80 4.90 3.15
C SER A 100 18.29 5.90 4.18
N TYR A 101 19.20 6.63 4.82
CA TYR A 101 18.87 7.57 5.87
C TYR A 101 19.70 8.85 5.79
N ALA A 102 19.18 9.90 6.38
CA ALA A 102 19.91 11.10 6.73
C ALA A 102 19.62 11.50 8.17
N GLN A 103 20.41 12.44 8.70
CA GLN A 103 20.13 13.06 10.00
C GLN A 103 19.83 14.53 9.80
N CYS A 104 18.84 15.04 10.53
CA CYS A 104 18.57 16.47 10.57
C CYS A 104 19.81 17.24 10.99
N LYS A 105 20.12 18.31 10.27
CA LYS A 105 21.32 19.12 10.52
C LYS A 105 21.12 20.18 11.59
N ALA A 106 19.85 20.52 11.86
CA ALA A 106 19.45 21.54 12.84
C ALA A 106 18.08 21.21 13.41
N ASP A 107 17.68 21.96 14.44
CA ASP A 107 16.31 22.01 14.93
C ASP A 107 15.47 22.89 13.99
N PHE A 108 14.32 22.40 13.54
CA PHE A 108 13.37 23.17 12.75
C PHE A 108 11.96 22.58 12.84
N THR A 109 10.96 23.41 12.53
CA THR A 109 9.56 22.98 12.41
C THR A 109 9.17 23.00 10.96
N PHE A 110 8.56 21.92 10.45
CA PHE A 110 8.21 21.77 9.04
C PHE A 110 6.75 21.34 8.90
N GLY A 111 6.01 21.96 7.96
CA GLY A 111 4.59 21.70 7.72
C GLY A 111 3.73 22.95 7.79
N MET A 112 2.41 22.81 7.63
CA MET A 112 1.42 23.89 7.72
C MET A 112 0.35 23.60 8.77
N GLY A 113 -0.15 24.67 9.41
CA GLY A 113 -1.26 24.59 10.35
C GLY A 113 -1.00 23.60 11.49
N ASP A 114 -1.94 22.70 11.72
CA ASP A 114 -1.88 21.67 12.76
C ASP A 114 -1.01 20.46 12.35
N GLU A 115 -0.58 20.38 11.11
CA GLU A 115 0.28 19.30 10.59
C GLU A 115 1.79 19.60 10.73
N LYS A 116 2.14 20.63 11.49
CA LYS A 116 3.53 20.97 11.75
C LYS A 116 4.21 19.89 12.58
N LYS A 117 5.35 19.39 12.07
CA LYS A 117 6.21 18.43 12.75
C LYS A 117 7.52 19.13 13.19
N GLU A 118 7.89 18.92 14.43
CA GLU A 118 9.20 19.34 14.92
C GLU A 118 10.25 18.30 14.54
N PHE A 119 11.37 18.78 14.04
CA PHE A 119 12.58 18.00 13.78
C PHE A 119 13.70 18.54 14.67
N LYS A 120 14.41 17.63 15.31
CA LYS A 120 15.56 17.96 16.14
C LYS A 120 16.85 17.62 15.43
N LYS A 121 17.92 18.33 15.71
CA LYS A 121 19.26 18.00 15.22
C LYS A 121 19.57 16.54 15.56
N ASN A 122 20.05 15.80 14.57
CA ASN A 122 20.34 14.36 14.59
C ASN A 122 19.11 13.45 14.54
N ASP A 123 17.88 13.96 14.46
CA ASP A 123 16.73 13.11 14.17
C ASP A 123 16.95 12.34 12.88
N LEU A 124 16.55 11.07 12.89
CA LEU A 124 16.73 10.18 11.77
C LEU A 124 15.64 10.40 10.72
N LEU A 125 16.07 10.66 9.50
CA LEU A 125 15.22 10.70 8.31
C LEU A 125 15.45 9.46 7.47
N ILE A 126 14.48 8.57 7.41
CA ILE A 126 14.53 7.41 6.51
C ILE A 126 14.00 7.83 5.15
N THR A 127 14.83 7.70 4.12
CA THR A 127 14.51 8.16 2.76
C THR A 127 13.94 7.08 1.86
N ASN A 128 13.98 5.83 2.31
CA ASN A 128 13.34 4.71 1.62
C ASN A 128 12.81 3.67 2.63
N SER A 129 11.96 2.78 2.14
CA SER A 129 11.65 1.52 2.79
C SER A 129 12.54 0.42 2.23
N GLY A 130 12.95 -0.52 3.09
CA GLY A 130 13.61 -1.74 2.65
C GLY A 130 12.59 -2.86 2.45
N VAL A 131 12.99 -3.91 1.72
CA VAL A 131 12.17 -5.10 1.52
C VAL A 131 12.89 -6.31 2.10
N LEU A 132 12.21 -7.04 2.96
CA LEU A 132 12.61 -8.35 3.45
C LEU A 132 11.69 -9.42 2.88
N ASN A 133 12.23 -10.61 2.68
CA ASN A 133 11.43 -11.74 2.24
C ASN A 133 11.27 -12.75 3.37
N ALA A 134 10.06 -13.23 3.58
CA ALA A 134 9.75 -14.26 4.57
C ALA A 134 9.02 -15.44 3.93
N LEU A 135 9.41 -16.64 4.32
CA LEU A 135 8.68 -17.88 4.04
C LEU A 135 7.79 -18.20 5.24
N ILE A 136 6.49 -18.29 5.00
CA ILE A 136 5.48 -18.51 6.02
C ILE A 136 4.70 -19.78 5.71
N ASN A 137 4.55 -20.65 6.70
CA ASN A 137 3.78 -21.90 6.60
C ASN A 137 2.66 -21.94 7.64
N PRO A 138 1.51 -22.55 7.29
CA PRO A 138 1.13 -22.98 5.96
C PRO A 138 0.91 -21.81 5.01
N VAL A 139 0.85 -22.11 3.71
CA VAL A 139 0.58 -21.11 2.67
C VAL A 139 -0.83 -20.57 2.84
N GLY A 140 -0.98 -19.25 2.85
CA GLY A 140 -2.27 -18.59 2.69
C GLY A 140 -2.87 -17.83 3.87
N PRO A 141 -2.12 -17.46 4.96
CA PRO A 141 -2.65 -16.51 5.92
C PRO A 141 -3.06 -15.22 5.21
N ASP A 142 -4.19 -14.67 5.59
CA ASP A 142 -4.64 -13.38 5.10
C ASP A 142 -4.14 -12.27 6.05
N PHE A 143 -3.09 -11.59 5.67
CA PHE A 143 -2.50 -10.49 6.45
C PHE A 143 -3.26 -9.16 6.30
N THR A 144 -4.33 -9.11 5.52
CA THR A 144 -5.27 -7.98 5.54
C THR A 144 -6.21 -8.08 6.76
N ASP A 145 -6.36 -9.28 7.33
CA ASP A 145 -7.06 -9.49 8.60
C ASP A 145 -6.14 -9.07 9.76
N SER A 146 -6.57 -8.09 10.55
CA SER A 146 -5.85 -7.58 11.73
C SER A 146 -5.53 -8.64 12.81
N LYS A 147 -6.13 -9.83 12.69
CA LYS A 147 -5.85 -10.98 13.56
C LYS A 147 -4.50 -11.65 13.29
N TYR A 148 -3.89 -11.37 12.13
CA TYR A 148 -2.56 -11.85 11.79
C TYR A 148 -1.60 -10.68 11.77
N GLN A 149 -0.56 -10.74 12.55
CA GLN A 149 0.45 -9.69 12.63
C GLN A 149 1.82 -10.27 12.33
N ILE A 150 2.64 -9.50 11.62
CA ILE A 150 4.06 -9.76 11.45
C ILE A 150 4.80 -8.51 11.89
N TYR A 151 5.84 -8.68 12.67
CA TYR A 151 6.72 -7.60 13.12
C TYR A 151 8.16 -8.11 13.25
N LEU A 152 9.10 -7.18 13.33
CA LEU A 152 10.51 -7.46 13.62
C LEU A 152 10.78 -7.06 15.07
N MET A 153 11.51 -7.90 15.79
CA MET A 153 11.94 -7.58 17.14
C MET A 153 13.40 -8.03 17.38
N ASN A 154 14.10 -7.28 18.23
CA ASN A 154 15.44 -7.61 18.68
C ASN A 154 15.43 -8.55 19.89
N SER A 155 16.60 -8.89 20.40
CA SER A 155 16.76 -9.76 21.57
C SER A 155 16.20 -9.20 22.88
N GLN A 156 15.96 -7.89 22.95
CA GLN A 156 15.32 -7.21 24.08
C GLN A 156 13.80 -7.10 23.94
N ASN A 157 13.19 -7.71 22.91
CA ASN A 157 11.78 -7.63 22.55
C ASN A 157 11.35 -6.22 22.11
N GLU A 158 12.26 -5.43 21.56
CA GLU A 158 11.96 -4.09 21.05
C GLU A 158 11.59 -4.16 19.55
N ALA A 159 10.42 -3.63 19.21
CA ALA A 159 9.94 -3.50 17.84
C ALA A 159 10.27 -2.10 17.30
N ASN A 160 11.47 -1.94 16.74
CA ASN A 160 11.97 -0.67 16.22
C ASN A 160 11.55 -0.40 14.75
N PHE A 161 10.86 -1.35 14.13
CA PHE A 161 10.47 -1.29 12.73
C PHE A 161 8.97 -1.45 12.55
N VAL A 162 8.45 -0.85 11.48
CA VAL A 162 7.06 -0.99 11.03
C VAL A 162 7.06 -1.74 9.71
N ILE A 163 6.28 -2.79 9.62
CA ILE A 163 5.97 -3.46 8.36
C ILE A 163 4.72 -2.79 7.80
N SER A 164 4.92 -1.91 6.80
CA SER A 164 3.84 -1.10 6.23
C SER A 164 3.05 -1.82 5.14
N LYS A 165 3.62 -2.88 4.56
CA LYS A 165 2.99 -3.63 3.47
C LYS A 165 3.46 -5.08 3.48
N ILE A 166 2.53 -6.00 3.27
CA ILE A 166 2.79 -7.43 3.14
C ILE A 166 2.15 -7.90 1.84
N GLU A 167 2.96 -8.40 0.91
CA GLU A 167 2.49 -8.89 -0.38
C GLU A 167 3.05 -10.28 -0.68
N GLN A 168 2.26 -11.10 -1.33
CA GLN A 168 2.77 -12.38 -1.80
C GLN A 168 3.83 -12.16 -2.89
N ASN A 169 5.02 -12.74 -2.70
CA ASN A 169 6.09 -12.66 -3.69
C ASN A 169 5.69 -13.41 -4.97
N LYS A 170 5.80 -12.73 -6.11
CA LYS A 170 5.39 -13.25 -7.43
C LYS A 170 6.56 -13.84 -8.24
N THR A 171 7.79 -13.70 -7.77
CA THR A 171 8.99 -14.08 -8.51
C THR A 171 9.71 -15.30 -7.95
N ALA A 172 9.46 -15.63 -6.68
CA ALA A 172 10.08 -16.77 -6.01
C ALA A 172 9.62 -18.08 -6.64
N LYS A 173 10.59 -18.91 -7.02
CA LYS A 173 10.36 -20.24 -7.60
C LYS A 173 10.29 -21.29 -6.48
N PRO A 174 9.48 -22.35 -6.63
CA PRO A 174 9.39 -23.39 -5.63
C PRO A 174 10.74 -24.08 -5.40
N LEU A 175 10.98 -24.50 -4.17
CA LEU A 175 12.20 -25.24 -3.77
C LEU A 175 12.28 -26.67 -4.38
N THR A 176 11.20 -27.14 -5.02
CA THR A 176 11.11 -28.49 -5.58
C THR A 176 11.57 -28.54 -7.05
N ARG A 177 12.06 -29.71 -7.47
CA ARG A 177 12.50 -30.03 -8.84
C ARG A 177 11.34 -30.09 -9.87
N ALA A 178 10.20 -29.47 -9.62
CA ALA A 178 9.09 -29.45 -10.55
C ALA A 178 9.50 -28.75 -11.86
N THR A 179 9.23 -29.38 -12.98
CA THR A 179 9.57 -28.90 -14.33
C THR A 179 8.80 -27.66 -14.77
N GLU A 180 7.75 -27.29 -14.06
CA GLU A 180 7.02 -26.04 -14.26
C GLU A 180 7.37 -25.05 -13.16
N ALA A 181 7.75 -23.83 -13.56
CA ALA A 181 8.07 -22.73 -12.65
C ALA A 181 6.81 -22.22 -11.94
N LYS A 182 6.36 -22.93 -10.90
CA LYS A 182 5.28 -22.45 -10.04
C LYS A 182 5.86 -21.46 -9.03
N VAL A 183 5.17 -20.34 -8.83
CA VAL A 183 5.50 -19.36 -7.80
C VAL A 183 5.32 -20.00 -6.43
N ASN A 184 6.29 -19.83 -5.53
CA ASN A 184 6.16 -20.29 -4.14
C ASN A 184 5.19 -19.38 -3.39
N ARG A 185 4.00 -19.86 -3.14
CA ARG A 185 2.92 -19.08 -2.51
C ARG A 185 3.13 -18.83 -1.02
N GLY A 186 4.11 -19.45 -0.37
CA GLY A 186 4.45 -19.20 1.03
C GLY A 186 5.44 -18.07 1.24
N VAL A 187 5.98 -17.46 0.17
CA VAL A 187 6.94 -16.36 0.26
C VAL A 187 6.23 -15.03 0.14
N TYR A 188 6.53 -14.13 1.07
CA TYR A 188 5.97 -12.78 1.15
C TYR A 188 7.08 -11.73 1.11
N ASP A 189 6.79 -10.61 0.46
CA ASP A 189 7.57 -9.39 0.46
C ASP A 189 7.04 -8.48 1.57
N LEU A 190 7.90 -8.12 2.49
CA LEU A 190 7.61 -7.29 3.64
C LEU A 190 8.28 -5.94 3.44
N THR A 191 7.49 -4.88 3.23
CA THR A 191 8.01 -3.51 3.15
C THR A 191 8.20 -2.98 4.56
N VAL A 192 9.42 -2.62 4.90
CA VAL A 192 9.84 -2.27 6.26
C VAL A 192 10.42 -0.88 6.31
N THR A 193 10.00 -0.10 7.29
CA THR A 193 10.56 1.22 7.62
C THR A 193 10.93 1.27 9.11
N LEU A 194 11.76 2.24 9.49
CA LEU A 194 11.99 2.53 10.90
C LEU A 194 10.73 3.13 11.53
N LYS A 195 10.49 2.82 12.80
CA LYS A 195 9.41 3.41 13.58
C LYS A 195 9.68 4.90 13.82
N ASP A 196 8.64 5.72 13.72
CA ASP A 196 8.72 7.16 13.96
C ASP A 196 9.24 7.49 15.36
N GLY A 197 10.03 8.58 15.45
CA GLY A 197 10.57 9.09 16.72
C GLY A 197 11.80 8.37 17.24
N LEU A 198 12.35 7.41 16.51
CA LEU A 198 13.63 6.77 16.86
C LEU A 198 14.81 7.53 16.25
N ASN A 199 15.89 7.67 17.00
CA ASN A 199 17.16 8.20 16.50
C ASN A 199 18.12 7.08 16.08
N LEU A 200 19.17 7.44 15.35
CA LEU A 200 20.13 6.47 14.82
C LEU A 200 20.82 5.64 15.93
N GLU A 201 21.18 6.27 17.03
CA GLU A 201 21.90 5.61 18.14
C GLU A 201 21.04 4.55 18.82
N ASN A 202 19.74 4.84 18.98
CA ASN A 202 18.81 3.93 19.65
C ASN A 202 18.21 2.88 18.72
N ALA A 203 18.11 3.18 17.42
CA ALA A 203 17.40 2.33 16.47
C ALA A 203 18.28 1.37 15.70
N LEU A 204 19.56 1.68 15.56
CA LEU A 204 20.50 0.91 14.73
C LEU A 204 21.83 0.65 15.48
N PRO A 205 21.79 0.05 16.67
CA PRO A 205 23.03 -0.33 17.34
C PRO A 205 23.84 -1.28 16.48
N ALA A 206 25.14 -1.09 16.45
CA ALA A 206 26.06 -1.96 15.73
C ALA A 206 25.87 -3.40 16.20
N ASP A 207 25.81 -4.35 15.26
CA ASP A 207 25.68 -5.80 15.48
C ASP A 207 24.33 -6.32 16.04
N GLU A 208 23.32 -5.49 16.18
CA GLU A 208 22.00 -5.97 16.57
C GLU A 208 21.37 -6.82 15.46
N ALA A 209 20.80 -7.95 15.89
CA ALA A 209 20.05 -8.84 15.01
C ALA A 209 18.58 -8.88 15.39
N TYR A 210 17.73 -8.95 14.39
CA TYR A 210 16.27 -9.01 14.52
C TYR A 210 15.75 -10.36 14.07
N ALA A 211 14.65 -10.78 14.67
CA ALA A 211 13.86 -11.92 14.26
C ALA A 211 12.52 -11.47 13.68
N PHE A 212 11.97 -12.24 12.76
CA PHE A 212 10.56 -12.14 12.41
C PHE A 212 9.72 -12.76 13.51
N CYS A 213 8.68 -12.04 13.90
CA CYS A 213 7.69 -12.52 14.85
C CYS A 213 6.33 -12.48 14.20
N THR A 214 5.55 -13.52 14.41
CA THR A 214 4.14 -13.54 13.98
C THR A 214 3.25 -13.75 15.18
N LYS A 215 2.07 -13.15 15.09
CA LYS A 215 1.00 -13.36 16.06
C LYS A 215 -0.28 -13.72 15.29
N ASP A 216 -0.91 -14.83 15.66
CA ASP A 216 -2.13 -15.30 15.04
C ASP A 216 -3.39 -14.84 15.80
N ALA A 217 -4.57 -15.21 15.28
CA ALA A 217 -5.85 -14.87 15.86
C ALA A 217 -6.08 -15.39 17.29
N TRP A 218 -5.28 -16.34 17.75
CA TRP A 218 -5.32 -16.89 19.12
C TRP A 218 -4.22 -16.35 20.01
N ASN A 219 -3.50 -15.33 19.56
CA ASN A 219 -2.31 -14.77 20.23
C ASN A 219 -1.13 -15.75 20.36
N ASN A 220 -1.07 -16.82 19.54
CA ASN A 220 0.13 -17.61 19.46
C ASN A 220 1.22 -16.83 18.75
N GLU A 221 2.40 -16.77 19.37
CA GLU A 221 3.57 -16.10 18.85
C GLU A 221 4.57 -17.13 18.33
N ILE A 222 5.10 -16.88 17.13
CA ILE A 222 6.15 -17.67 16.51
C ILE A 222 7.29 -16.73 16.14
N ILE A 223 8.49 -17.08 16.56
CA ILE A 223 9.69 -16.28 16.39
C ILE A 223 10.66 -17.05 15.50
N SER A 224 11.19 -16.39 14.48
CA SER A 224 12.25 -16.96 13.62
C SER A 224 13.62 -16.93 14.29
N ALA A 225 14.65 -17.35 13.56
CA ALA A 225 16.03 -17.06 13.95
C ALA A 225 16.29 -15.54 13.95
N TYR A 226 17.22 -15.09 14.82
CA TYR A 226 17.71 -13.70 14.85
C TYR A 226 18.78 -13.52 13.78
N ASP A 227 18.39 -13.48 12.53
CA ASP A 227 19.28 -13.44 11.38
C ASP A 227 19.03 -12.26 10.42
N VAL A 228 18.13 -11.35 10.78
CA VAL A 228 17.92 -10.10 10.05
C VAL A 228 18.87 -9.04 10.62
N LYS A 229 19.67 -8.45 9.75
CA LYS A 229 20.55 -7.31 10.08
C LYS A 229 20.13 -6.07 9.30
N ILE A 230 20.21 -4.94 9.97
CA ILE A 230 19.96 -3.65 9.33
C ILE A 230 21.26 -3.15 8.72
N LYS A 231 21.17 -2.71 7.46
CA LYS A 231 22.29 -2.11 6.73
C LYS A 231 21.94 -0.66 6.40
N PRO A 232 22.28 0.27 7.28
CA PRO A 232 22.02 1.68 7.02
C PRO A 232 22.96 2.21 5.94
N GLU A 233 22.40 3.00 5.01
CA GLU A 233 23.15 3.65 3.95
C GLU A 233 22.94 5.17 4.08
N ALA A 234 23.98 5.91 4.48
CA ALA A 234 23.88 7.35 4.68
C ALA A 234 23.72 8.08 3.35
N VAL A 235 22.68 8.90 3.23
CA VAL A 235 22.49 9.82 2.10
C VAL A 235 23.29 11.08 2.33
N THR A 236 24.35 11.28 1.56
CA THR A 236 25.27 12.43 1.69
C THR A 236 24.96 13.56 0.71
N SER A 237 24.28 13.24 -0.41
CA SER A 237 23.88 14.22 -1.42
C SER A 237 22.38 14.13 -1.69
N ALA A 238 21.79 15.24 -2.11
CA ALA A 238 20.38 15.28 -2.49
C ALA A 238 20.17 16.21 -3.68
N THR A 239 19.15 15.89 -4.44
CA THR A 239 18.71 16.72 -5.56
C THR A 239 17.79 17.82 -5.02
N LYS A 240 18.06 19.06 -5.43
CA LYS A 240 17.18 20.18 -5.21
C LYS A 240 16.02 20.14 -6.20
N LEU A 241 14.79 20.39 -5.74
CA LEU A 241 13.67 20.59 -6.64
C LEU A 241 13.90 21.84 -7.53
N VAL A 242 13.49 21.77 -8.77
CA VAL A 242 13.55 22.88 -9.72
C VAL A 242 12.18 23.50 -9.92
N ASP A 243 12.15 24.80 -10.27
CA ASP A 243 10.90 25.48 -10.56
C ASP A 243 10.20 24.84 -11.77
N ALA A 244 8.87 24.79 -11.69
CA ALA A 244 8.04 24.16 -12.70
C ALA A 244 6.84 25.04 -13.06
N ALA A 245 6.26 24.82 -14.26
CA ALA A 245 5.08 25.53 -14.71
C ALA A 245 4.09 24.57 -15.36
N VAL A 246 2.80 24.79 -15.06
CA VAL A 246 1.70 23.97 -15.55
C VAL A 246 0.47 24.84 -15.84
N SER A 247 -0.38 24.39 -16.75
CA SER A 247 -1.66 25.05 -17.02
C SER A 247 -2.82 24.15 -16.63
N THR A 248 -3.87 24.75 -16.07
CA THR A 248 -5.10 24.05 -15.71
C THR A 248 -6.33 24.94 -16.01
N LYS A 249 -7.53 24.48 -15.66
CA LYS A 249 -8.78 25.17 -15.97
C LYS A 249 -9.30 25.94 -14.76
N VAL A 250 -9.92 27.07 -15.03
CA VAL A 250 -10.64 27.85 -14.02
C VAL A 250 -11.84 27.08 -13.48
N GLY A 251 -12.08 27.17 -12.18
CA GLY A 251 -13.22 26.57 -11.49
C GLY A 251 -13.11 25.09 -11.20
N GLU A 252 -12.06 24.41 -11.67
CA GLU A 252 -11.79 23.01 -11.32
C GLU A 252 -10.86 22.93 -10.11
N VAL A 253 -11.12 21.99 -9.21
CA VAL A 253 -10.23 21.65 -8.08
C VAL A 253 -9.17 20.67 -8.59
N GLN A 254 -7.92 21.05 -8.49
CA GLN A 254 -6.79 20.26 -8.99
C GLN A 254 -5.89 19.81 -7.84
N VAL A 255 -5.40 18.57 -7.89
CA VAL A 255 -4.41 18.05 -6.95
C VAL A 255 -3.04 18.59 -7.31
N LEU A 256 -2.36 19.20 -6.35
CA LEU A 256 -1.06 19.85 -6.60
C LEU A 256 0.04 18.85 -6.98
N ASP A 257 0.04 17.65 -6.42
CA ASP A 257 0.98 16.58 -6.81
C ASP A 257 0.85 16.23 -8.30
N ASP A 258 -0.39 16.13 -8.79
CA ASP A 258 -0.65 15.79 -10.19
C ASP A 258 -0.22 16.94 -11.12
N LEU A 259 -0.43 18.20 -10.69
CA LEU A 259 0.04 19.38 -11.42
C LEU A 259 1.58 19.46 -11.46
N ALA A 260 2.24 19.17 -10.35
CA ALA A 260 3.70 19.15 -10.27
C ALA A 260 4.30 18.09 -11.21
N ALA A 261 3.71 16.90 -11.24
CA ALA A 261 4.12 15.81 -12.11
C ALA A 261 3.83 16.08 -13.60
N ALA A 262 2.76 16.83 -13.90
CA ALA A 262 2.34 17.19 -15.27
C ALA A 262 2.98 18.48 -15.81
N ALA A 263 3.92 19.10 -15.10
CA ALA A 263 4.56 20.34 -15.51
C ALA A 263 5.24 20.20 -16.88
N THR A 264 4.98 21.19 -17.75
CA THR A 264 5.34 21.13 -19.18
C THR A 264 6.80 21.39 -19.48
N THR A 265 7.50 22.14 -18.62
CA THR A 265 8.92 22.49 -18.82
C THR A 265 9.86 21.48 -18.21
N THR A 266 9.65 21.16 -16.96
CA THR A 266 10.38 20.12 -16.22
C THR A 266 9.42 19.57 -15.16
N PRO A 267 8.98 18.32 -15.24
CA PRO A 267 8.20 17.70 -14.19
C PRO A 267 8.92 17.80 -12.84
N MET A 268 8.21 18.19 -11.80
CA MET A 268 8.75 18.25 -10.46
C MET A 268 8.59 16.88 -9.81
N ASP A 269 9.69 16.17 -9.66
CA ASP A 269 9.69 14.82 -9.06
C ASP A 269 9.74 14.90 -7.54
N LEU A 270 8.58 14.88 -6.92
CA LEU A 270 8.42 14.94 -5.47
C LEU A 270 8.87 13.66 -4.75
N SER A 271 9.09 12.57 -5.47
CA SER A 271 9.63 11.31 -4.90
C SER A 271 11.10 11.43 -4.52
N THR A 272 11.79 12.47 -5.00
CA THR A 272 13.22 12.73 -4.74
C THR A 272 13.48 13.50 -3.44
N VAL A 273 12.43 13.85 -2.70
CA VAL A 273 12.55 14.57 -1.42
C VAL A 273 11.98 13.74 -0.26
N TYR A 274 12.42 14.05 0.97
CA TYR A 274 11.97 13.34 2.16
C TYR A 274 10.54 13.68 2.54
N ALA A 275 10.20 14.98 2.52
CA ALA A 275 8.86 15.49 2.81
C ALA A 275 8.64 16.80 2.07
N TYR A 276 7.40 17.15 1.81
CA TYR A 276 7.03 18.42 1.19
C TYR A 276 5.63 18.87 1.61
N TYR A 277 5.35 20.15 1.44
CA TYR A 277 4.02 20.75 1.49
C TYR A 277 3.95 21.96 0.57
N TYR A 278 2.73 22.37 0.23
CA TYR A 278 2.49 23.53 -0.64
C TYR A 278 1.96 24.71 0.17
N LYS A 279 2.42 25.91 -0.15
CA LYS A 279 1.82 27.17 0.33
C LYS A 279 1.70 28.15 -0.83
N LEU A 280 0.72 29.03 -0.78
CA LEU A 280 0.65 30.14 -1.74
C LEU A 280 1.80 31.10 -1.49
N ALA A 281 2.41 31.61 -2.58
CA ALA A 281 3.34 32.72 -2.49
C ALA A 281 2.64 33.95 -1.93
N ALA A 282 3.39 34.85 -1.28
CA ALA A 282 2.85 36.05 -0.67
C ALA A 282 2.16 36.99 -1.67
N ASP A 283 2.54 36.91 -2.95
CA ASP A 283 1.97 37.69 -4.06
C ASP A 283 0.87 36.93 -4.81
N ALA A 284 0.30 35.87 -4.23
CA ALA A 284 -0.75 35.10 -4.87
C ALA A 284 -1.98 35.97 -5.16
N PRO A 285 -2.57 35.89 -6.37
CA PRO A 285 -3.68 36.73 -6.76
C PRO A 285 -4.98 36.33 -6.05
N GLU A 286 -5.87 37.31 -5.89
CA GLU A 286 -7.18 37.09 -5.30
C GLU A 286 -8.00 36.07 -6.09
N GLY A 287 -8.71 35.19 -5.36
CA GLY A 287 -9.58 34.16 -5.94
C GLY A 287 -8.84 32.84 -6.20
N VAL A 288 -7.56 32.73 -5.85
CA VAL A 288 -6.83 31.45 -5.76
C VAL A 288 -6.88 30.95 -4.33
N THR A 289 -7.23 29.69 -4.16
CA THR A 289 -7.29 29.06 -2.83
C THR A 289 -6.64 27.68 -2.84
N LEU A 290 -5.96 27.34 -1.72
CA LEU A 290 -5.57 25.99 -1.43
C LEU A 290 -6.62 25.31 -0.57
N GLY A 291 -6.76 24.02 -0.72
CA GLY A 291 -7.62 23.14 0.07
C GLY A 291 -6.99 21.76 0.24
N THR A 292 -7.76 20.86 0.82
CA THR A 292 -7.39 19.44 0.97
C THR A 292 -8.57 18.60 0.51
N ASN A 293 -8.33 17.56 -0.27
CA ASN A 293 -9.39 16.65 -0.70
C ASN A 293 -9.64 15.54 0.36
N GLU A 294 -10.65 14.69 0.12
CA GLU A 294 -11.00 13.58 1.02
C GLU A 294 -9.87 12.57 1.24
N ALA A 295 -8.92 12.49 0.32
CA ALA A 295 -7.73 11.65 0.44
C ALA A 295 -6.56 12.34 1.17
N GLY A 296 -6.77 13.52 1.76
CA GLY A 296 -5.74 14.29 2.46
C GLY A 296 -4.72 14.99 1.55
N LYS A 297 -4.92 14.98 0.21
CA LYS A 297 -4.00 15.63 -0.73
C LYS A 297 -4.31 17.12 -0.87
N GLN A 298 -3.27 17.95 -0.89
CA GLN A 298 -3.40 19.38 -1.11
C GLN A 298 -3.88 19.67 -2.54
N THR A 299 -4.82 20.61 -2.63
CA THR A 299 -5.48 21.01 -3.88
C THR A 299 -5.39 22.51 -4.08
N ILE A 300 -5.57 22.94 -5.34
CA ILE A 300 -5.65 24.35 -5.72
C ILE A 300 -6.85 24.57 -6.63
N THR A 301 -7.48 25.72 -6.50
CA THR A 301 -8.52 26.20 -7.42
C THR A 301 -8.41 27.70 -7.62
N SER A 302 -8.95 28.21 -8.74
CA SER A 302 -9.08 29.64 -9.01
C SER A 302 -10.44 29.95 -9.62
N THR A 303 -11.02 31.07 -9.22
CA THR A 303 -12.28 31.59 -9.76
C THR A 303 -12.09 32.45 -11.02
N LYS A 304 -10.83 32.75 -11.38
CA LYS A 304 -10.47 33.63 -12.50
C LYS A 304 -9.35 33.04 -13.33
N GLY A 305 -9.29 33.43 -14.62
CA GLY A 305 -8.14 33.10 -15.48
C GLY A 305 -6.95 33.99 -15.08
N GLN A 306 -5.95 33.36 -14.45
CA GLN A 306 -4.78 34.08 -13.93
C GLN A 306 -3.64 33.10 -13.64
N GLU A 307 -2.47 33.64 -13.34
CA GLU A 307 -1.30 32.88 -12.93
C GLU A 307 -1.13 32.97 -11.41
N ALA A 308 -0.88 31.86 -10.77
CA ALA A 308 -0.58 31.78 -9.35
C ALA A 308 0.76 31.05 -9.13
N LYS A 309 1.54 31.54 -8.18
CA LYS A 309 2.76 30.90 -7.74
C LYS A 309 2.46 30.13 -6.45
N VAL A 310 2.78 28.85 -6.48
CA VAL A 310 2.72 27.96 -5.34
C VAL A 310 4.16 27.63 -4.93
N GLU A 311 4.49 27.90 -3.69
CA GLU A 311 5.76 27.53 -3.11
C GLU A 311 5.69 26.09 -2.66
N VAL A 312 6.63 25.26 -3.13
CA VAL A 312 6.82 23.88 -2.72
C VAL A 312 7.93 23.85 -1.69
N CYS A 313 7.55 23.82 -0.43
CA CYS A 313 8.49 23.67 0.67
C CYS A 313 8.83 22.20 0.83
N TYR A 314 10.11 21.86 0.99
CA TYR A 314 10.53 20.47 1.06
C TYR A 314 11.77 20.26 1.93
N ILE A 315 11.92 19.04 2.42
CA ILE A 315 13.15 18.56 3.06
C ILE A 315 13.82 17.61 2.08
N THR A 316 15.07 17.86 1.74
CA THR A 316 15.84 16.96 0.87
C THR A 316 16.11 15.62 1.53
N THR A 317 16.43 14.60 0.75
CA THR A 317 16.77 13.26 1.26
C THR A 317 17.99 13.25 2.16
N ASN A 318 18.86 14.28 2.12
CA ASN A 318 19.98 14.44 3.06
C ASN A 318 19.70 15.40 4.22
N GLY A 319 18.44 15.78 4.45
CA GLY A 319 18.00 16.47 5.67
C GLY A 319 18.13 18.00 5.64
N ILE A 320 18.16 18.63 4.47
CA ILE A 320 18.19 20.10 4.33
C ILE A 320 16.78 20.62 4.00
N PRO A 321 16.16 21.46 4.85
CA PRO A 321 14.88 22.08 4.56
C PRO A 321 15.01 23.26 3.59
N PHE A 322 14.03 23.39 2.71
CA PHE A 322 13.82 24.50 1.76
C PHE A 322 12.40 25.04 1.96
N ASP A 323 12.19 25.90 2.93
CA ASP A 323 10.90 26.47 3.34
C ASP A 323 10.88 28.00 3.32
N GLY A 324 11.99 28.60 2.93
CA GLY A 324 12.17 30.04 2.89
C GLY A 324 12.79 30.64 4.16
N GLU A 325 13.02 29.84 5.18
CA GLU A 325 13.66 30.24 6.44
C GLU A 325 15.12 29.79 6.46
N THR A 326 15.97 30.56 7.14
CA THR A 326 17.35 30.17 7.39
C THR A 326 17.44 29.49 8.74
N HIS A 327 17.87 28.22 8.75
CA HIS A 327 17.99 27.43 9.97
C HIS A 327 19.45 27.44 10.46
N GLU A 328 19.66 27.74 11.74
CA GLU A 328 21.00 27.77 12.33
C GLU A 328 21.66 26.39 12.27
N GLY A 329 22.92 26.36 11.82
CA GLY A 329 23.70 25.13 11.68
C GLY A 329 23.52 24.40 10.35
N ILE A 330 22.72 24.92 9.40
CA ILE A 330 22.60 24.38 8.05
C ILE A 330 23.44 25.22 7.09
N ASP A 331 24.38 24.56 6.42
CA ASP A 331 25.16 25.16 5.34
C ASP A 331 24.43 25.04 3.99
N TYR A 332 23.76 26.12 3.58
CA TYR A 332 23.09 26.20 2.28
C TYR A 332 24.05 26.46 1.12
N SER A 333 25.34 26.79 1.35
CA SER A 333 26.30 27.05 0.27
C SER A 333 26.49 25.84 -0.63
N SER A 334 26.45 24.65 -0.06
CA SER A 334 26.57 23.37 -0.79
C SER A 334 25.39 23.07 -1.72
N VAL A 335 24.25 23.79 -1.55
CA VAL A 335 23.00 23.59 -2.30
C VAL A 335 22.53 24.88 -3.00
N GLY A 336 23.42 25.78 -3.33
CA GLY A 336 23.12 26.99 -4.09
C GLY A 336 22.87 28.26 -3.27
N GLY A 337 23.24 28.26 -1.97
CA GLY A 337 23.30 29.45 -1.12
C GLY A 337 21.93 29.99 -0.62
N SER A 338 20.83 29.27 -0.81
CA SER A 338 19.49 29.73 -0.46
C SER A 338 18.62 28.60 0.08
N SER A 339 17.81 28.91 1.10
CA SER A 339 16.75 28.08 1.65
C SER A 339 15.40 28.23 0.93
N ALA A 340 15.36 28.98 -0.18
CA ALA A 340 14.12 29.27 -0.88
C ALA A 340 13.44 27.98 -1.40
N PRO A 341 12.11 27.86 -1.20
CA PRO A 341 11.33 26.76 -1.75
C PRO A 341 11.35 26.76 -3.29
N ALA A 342 11.05 25.61 -3.90
CA ALA A 342 10.81 25.55 -5.33
C ALA A 342 9.45 26.18 -5.67
N LYS A 343 9.30 26.69 -6.89
CA LYS A 343 8.07 27.35 -7.33
C LYS A 343 7.34 26.51 -8.37
N LEU A 344 6.08 26.23 -8.12
CA LEU A 344 5.15 25.71 -9.12
C LEU A 344 4.26 26.84 -9.60
N THR A 345 4.47 27.30 -10.83
CA THR A 345 3.65 28.32 -11.47
C THR A 345 2.44 27.64 -12.12
N VAL A 346 1.22 27.95 -11.62
CA VAL A 346 -0.02 27.40 -12.13
C VAL A 346 -0.76 28.47 -12.90
N THR A 347 -0.95 28.27 -14.21
CA THR A 347 -1.74 29.16 -15.06
C THR A 347 -3.15 28.64 -15.22
N PHE A 348 -4.14 29.33 -14.67
CA PHE A 348 -5.55 29.01 -14.81
C PHE A 348 -6.08 29.58 -16.11
N LYS A 349 -6.48 28.70 -17.04
CA LYS A 349 -7.04 29.09 -18.33
C LYS A 349 -8.56 29.07 -18.27
N GLN A 350 -9.18 30.18 -18.67
CA GLN A 350 -10.63 30.25 -18.79
C GLN A 350 -11.07 29.50 -20.04
N ILE A 351 -12.01 28.58 -19.88
CA ILE A 351 -12.65 27.95 -21.03
C ILE A 351 -13.70 28.93 -21.55
N GLU A 352 -13.46 29.48 -22.75
CA GLU A 352 -14.49 30.21 -23.45
C GLU A 352 -15.45 29.22 -24.12
N THR A 353 -16.71 29.24 -23.73
CA THR A 353 -17.75 28.51 -24.44
C THR A 353 -18.28 29.37 -25.57
N LYS A 354 -18.10 28.96 -26.81
CA LYS A 354 -18.70 29.58 -27.96
C LYS A 354 -19.85 28.72 -28.47
N SER A 355 -21.04 29.34 -28.54
CA SER A 355 -22.19 28.72 -29.19
C SER A 355 -22.05 28.88 -30.70
N LEU A 356 -22.05 27.77 -31.42
CA LEU A 356 -22.20 27.78 -32.87
C LEU A 356 -23.69 27.83 -33.22
N ALA A 357 -24.02 28.49 -34.31
CA ALA A 357 -25.40 28.49 -34.83
C ALA A 357 -25.85 27.04 -35.08
N ALA A 358 -27.08 26.74 -34.76
CA ALA A 358 -27.66 25.41 -35.01
C ALA A 358 -27.43 24.99 -36.46
N GLN A 359 -26.91 23.82 -36.64
CA GLN A 359 -26.66 23.23 -37.97
C GLN A 359 -27.80 22.28 -38.31
N THR A 360 -28.37 22.43 -39.51
CA THR A 360 -29.37 21.47 -40.00
C THR A 360 -28.66 20.33 -40.69
N VAL A 361 -28.81 19.12 -40.16
CA VAL A 361 -28.32 17.90 -40.79
C VAL A 361 -29.49 17.26 -41.54
N VAL A 362 -29.37 17.16 -42.87
CA VAL A 362 -30.35 16.44 -43.69
C VAL A 362 -29.96 14.97 -43.72
N TRP A 363 -30.80 14.13 -43.14
CA TRP A 363 -30.61 12.68 -43.16
C TRP A 363 -31.43 12.05 -44.29
N ASN A 364 -30.76 11.38 -45.21
CA ASN A 364 -31.42 10.62 -46.27
C ASN A 364 -31.72 9.20 -45.79
N LYS A 365 -32.95 8.94 -45.39
CA LYS A 365 -33.42 7.67 -44.86
C LYS A 365 -33.29 6.50 -45.86
N SER A 366 -33.23 6.78 -47.17
CA SER A 366 -33.17 5.75 -48.21
C SER A 366 -31.78 5.17 -48.44
N GLU A 367 -30.72 5.90 -48.08
CA GLU A 367 -29.34 5.50 -48.42
C GLU A 367 -28.59 4.85 -47.26
N LYS A 368 -29.18 4.79 -46.07
CA LYS A 368 -28.51 4.28 -44.84
C LYS A 368 -27.09 4.80 -44.66
N SER A 369 -26.80 5.99 -45.18
CA SER A 369 -25.48 6.61 -45.14
C SER A 369 -25.25 7.36 -43.82
N ASP A 370 -23.98 7.44 -43.43
CA ASP A 370 -23.54 8.22 -42.28
C ASP A 370 -24.00 9.69 -42.41
N ILE A 371 -24.26 10.31 -41.26
CA ILE A 371 -24.61 11.74 -41.22
C ILE A 371 -23.42 12.54 -41.73
N ALA A 372 -23.49 13.06 -42.95
CA ALA A 372 -22.43 13.86 -43.52
C ALA A 372 -22.53 15.31 -42.99
N VAL A 373 -21.57 15.71 -42.18
CA VAL A 373 -21.37 17.12 -41.81
C VAL A 373 -20.74 17.83 -43.01
N SER A 374 -21.39 18.88 -43.54
CA SER A 374 -20.88 19.59 -44.72
C SER A 374 -19.47 20.18 -44.47
N ALA A 375 -18.68 20.29 -45.53
CA ALA A 375 -17.34 20.91 -45.43
C ALA A 375 -17.40 22.35 -44.91
N ALA A 376 -18.51 23.07 -45.21
CA ALA A 376 -18.74 24.42 -44.68
C ALA A 376 -18.94 24.44 -43.16
N ASN A 377 -19.67 23.45 -42.63
CA ASN A 377 -19.86 23.30 -41.17
C ASN A 377 -18.55 22.90 -40.45
N ILE A 378 -17.76 22.00 -41.04
CA ILE A 378 -16.44 21.66 -40.53
C ILE A 378 -15.53 22.91 -40.50
N LYS A 379 -15.57 23.71 -41.57
CA LYS A 379 -14.81 24.95 -41.65
C LYS A 379 -15.28 25.96 -40.58
N ALA A 380 -16.58 26.16 -40.41
CA ALA A 380 -17.11 27.06 -39.39
C ALA A 380 -16.72 26.66 -37.96
N ILE A 381 -16.70 25.37 -37.65
CA ILE A 381 -16.24 24.82 -36.38
C ILE A 381 -14.73 25.11 -36.20
N LYS A 382 -13.91 24.84 -37.21
CA LYS A 382 -12.47 25.11 -37.16
C LYS A 382 -12.17 26.62 -36.99
N ASP A 383 -12.86 27.49 -37.73
CA ASP A 383 -12.69 28.94 -37.65
C ASP A 383 -13.13 29.43 -36.25
N ALA A 384 -14.19 28.89 -35.67
CA ALA A 384 -14.66 29.25 -34.33
C ALA A 384 -13.61 28.80 -33.25
N ILE A 385 -13.06 27.63 -33.37
CA ILE A 385 -12.00 27.15 -32.47
C ILE A 385 -10.75 28.03 -32.57
N THR A 386 -10.33 28.39 -33.81
CA THR A 386 -9.18 29.25 -34.05
C THR A 386 -9.42 30.66 -33.49
N THR A 387 -10.59 31.21 -33.72
CA THR A 387 -10.98 32.55 -33.23
C THR A 387 -11.07 32.61 -31.71
N ALA A 388 -11.51 31.53 -31.09
CA ALA A 388 -11.56 31.41 -29.63
C ALA A 388 -10.18 31.28 -28.98
N LYS A 389 -9.11 31.10 -29.76
CA LYS A 389 -7.76 30.82 -29.26
C LYS A 389 -7.76 29.63 -28.27
N LEU A 390 -8.67 28.67 -28.45
CA LEU A 390 -8.64 27.45 -27.71
C LEU A 390 -7.36 26.71 -28.10
N ALA A 391 -6.54 26.42 -27.14
CA ALA A 391 -5.30 25.71 -27.39
C ALA A 391 -5.61 24.40 -28.12
N SER A 392 -4.89 24.12 -29.18
CA SER A 392 -4.89 22.80 -29.78
C SER A 392 -4.34 21.85 -28.73
N SER A 393 -5.19 21.00 -28.18
CA SER A 393 -4.80 19.85 -27.38
C SER A 393 -4.13 18.79 -28.23
#